data_0f78ce39fdb3b45d94950f4e02090ac6
#
_entry.id   0f78ce39fdb3b45d94950f4e02090ac6
#
_cell.length_a   1.000
_cell.length_b   1.000
_cell.length_c   1.000
_cell.angle_alpha   90.00
_cell.angle_beta   90.00
_cell.angle_gamma   90.00
#
_symmetry.space_group_name_H-M   'P 1'
#
loop_
_entity.id
_entity.type
_entity.pdbx_description
1 polymer ?
#
loop_
_entity_poly.entity_id
_entity_poly.type
_entity_poly.pdbx_seq_one_letter_code
_entity_poly.pdbx_strand_id
1 'polypeptide(L)'
;MSKIYTSMLQLIGNTPLLKPERYNNAAGVAANLLVKLDAFNPAGSAKDRIAKAMIEDAEKKGILKEGSVIIEPTSGNTGIGLAAVAAARGYRIIIVMPETMSVERRQLMKAYGAELVLTEGAKGMKGAIAKAQELAAQTPDSFIPGQFTNPANPSAHRATTGPEIWNDTDGTVDTFVAGVGTGGTLTGVGEYLKSQNPNVKVVAVEPAGSPVLSKGVAGAHKIQGIGAGFVPNTLNTKVYDEIITVENEDAFATGRELARKEGLLVGISSGAAVWAAAQLAKRPENQGKRIVVLLPDTGDRYLSTPMFAD
;
A
#
# COMPACT_ATOMS: atom_id res chain seq x y z
N MET A 1 -18.97 1.87 -26.56
CA MET A 1 -17.79 2.77 -26.63
C MET A 1 -16.53 1.91 -26.66
N SER A 2 -15.56 2.26 -27.49
CA SER A 2 -14.25 1.58 -27.52
C SER A 2 -13.55 1.73 -26.17
N LYS A 3 -12.98 0.63 -25.63
CA LYS A 3 -12.17 0.62 -24.39
C LYS A 3 -10.66 0.63 -24.72
N ILE A 4 -10.25 1.44 -25.68
CA ILE A 4 -8.84 1.60 -26.02
C ILE A 4 -8.25 2.70 -25.12
N TYR A 5 -7.29 2.32 -24.30
CA TYR A 5 -6.56 3.23 -23.42
C TYR A 5 -5.31 3.74 -24.16
N THR A 6 -4.97 5.00 -23.94
CA THR A 6 -3.82 5.66 -24.57
C THR A 6 -2.65 5.86 -23.61
N SER A 7 -2.84 5.57 -22.33
CA SER A 7 -1.81 5.63 -21.29
C SER A 7 -2.06 4.58 -20.21
N MET A 8 -1.00 4.00 -19.66
CA MET A 8 -1.09 3.11 -18.51
C MET A 8 -1.68 3.81 -17.28
N LEU A 9 -1.58 5.14 -17.19
CA LEU A 9 -2.15 5.92 -16.10
C LEU A 9 -3.69 5.82 -16.02
N GLN A 10 -4.35 5.52 -17.13
CA GLN A 10 -5.80 5.31 -17.20
C GLN A 10 -6.22 3.93 -16.66
N LEU A 11 -5.26 3.02 -16.50
CA LEU A 11 -5.48 1.67 -15.95
C LEU A 11 -5.29 1.61 -14.43
N ILE A 12 -4.76 2.68 -13.82
CA ILE A 12 -4.57 2.75 -12.36
C ILE A 12 -5.92 2.95 -11.69
N GLY A 13 -6.23 2.10 -10.72
CA GLY A 13 -7.51 2.06 -10.02
C GLY A 13 -8.49 1.09 -10.66
N ASN A 14 -9.75 1.19 -10.27
CA ASN A 14 -10.83 0.27 -10.66
C ASN A 14 -10.45 -1.21 -10.48
N THR A 15 -9.73 -1.50 -9.40
CA THR A 15 -9.29 -2.85 -9.08
C THR A 15 -10.47 -3.69 -8.58
N PRO A 16 -10.47 -5.02 -8.82
CA PRO A 16 -11.62 -5.84 -8.47
C PRO A 16 -11.76 -6.08 -6.96
N LEU A 17 -13.01 -6.29 -6.53
CA LEU A 17 -13.34 -6.98 -5.29
C LEU A 17 -13.55 -8.47 -5.60
N LEU A 18 -13.01 -9.33 -4.72
CA LEU A 18 -13.18 -10.79 -4.80
C LEU A 18 -13.67 -11.32 -3.46
N LYS A 19 -14.56 -12.30 -3.50
CA LYS A 19 -14.93 -13.13 -2.35
C LYS A 19 -14.09 -14.41 -2.37
N PRO A 20 -13.11 -14.57 -1.48
CA PRO A 20 -12.25 -15.76 -1.43
C PRO A 20 -12.99 -16.92 -0.74
N GLU A 21 -13.89 -17.58 -1.44
CA GLU A 21 -14.84 -18.55 -0.87
C GLU A 21 -14.15 -19.77 -0.25
N ARG A 22 -13.14 -20.33 -0.91
CA ARG A 22 -12.42 -21.49 -0.40
C ARG A 22 -11.62 -21.17 0.87
N TYR A 23 -11.03 -19.98 0.91
CA TYR A 23 -10.35 -19.48 2.11
C TYR A 23 -11.35 -19.23 3.24
N ASN A 24 -12.45 -18.51 2.97
CA ASN A 24 -13.47 -18.18 3.95
C ASN A 24 -14.05 -19.46 4.60
N ASN A 25 -14.38 -20.46 3.79
CA ASN A 25 -14.90 -21.74 4.26
C ASN A 25 -13.87 -22.49 5.14
N ALA A 26 -12.61 -22.54 4.69
CA ALA A 26 -11.55 -23.22 5.44
C ALA A 26 -11.18 -22.50 6.73
N ALA A 27 -11.28 -21.16 6.77
CA ALA A 27 -11.01 -20.34 7.94
C ALA A 27 -12.19 -20.27 8.93
N GLY A 28 -13.35 -20.87 8.59
CA GLY A 28 -14.56 -20.82 9.43
C GLY A 28 -15.11 -19.41 9.60
N VAL A 29 -15.08 -18.62 8.52
CA VAL A 29 -15.52 -17.22 8.51
C VAL A 29 -17.03 -17.15 8.33
N ALA A 30 -17.75 -16.62 9.33
CA ALA A 30 -19.20 -16.44 9.28
C ALA A 30 -19.66 -15.12 8.63
N ALA A 31 -18.74 -14.16 8.45
CA ALA A 31 -19.00 -12.90 7.79
C ALA A 31 -18.75 -12.99 6.27
N ASN A 32 -19.26 -12.01 5.50
CA ASN A 32 -18.94 -11.86 4.10
C ASN A 32 -17.60 -11.12 3.96
N LEU A 33 -16.49 -11.86 4.02
CA LEU A 33 -15.15 -11.32 3.83
C LEU A 33 -14.87 -11.16 2.33
N LEU A 34 -14.53 -9.93 1.93
CA LEU A 34 -14.18 -9.53 0.57
C LEU A 34 -12.77 -8.94 0.54
N VAL A 35 -12.02 -9.19 -0.53
CA VAL A 35 -10.66 -8.68 -0.72
C VAL A 35 -10.61 -7.70 -1.90
N LYS A 36 -10.10 -6.49 -1.67
CA LYS A 36 -9.81 -5.48 -2.71
C LYS A 36 -8.42 -5.72 -3.25
N LEU A 37 -8.30 -6.08 -4.52
CA LEU A 37 -7.06 -6.57 -5.14
C LEU A 37 -6.27 -5.44 -5.80
N ASP A 38 -5.56 -4.64 -5.04
CA ASP A 38 -4.74 -3.54 -5.57
C ASP A 38 -3.44 -4.00 -6.27
N ALA A 39 -3.12 -5.28 -6.20
CA ALA A 39 -2.12 -5.92 -7.06
C ALA A 39 -2.46 -5.83 -8.57
N PHE A 40 -3.73 -5.61 -8.92
CA PHE A 40 -4.18 -5.45 -10.31
C PHE A 40 -3.92 -4.06 -10.90
N ASN A 41 -3.36 -3.12 -10.14
CA ASN A 41 -2.79 -1.91 -10.73
C ASN A 41 -1.61 -2.25 -11.66
N PRO A 42 -1.34 -1.43 -12.70
CA PRO A 42 -0.35 -1.74 -13.75
C PRO A 42 1.07 -2.03 -13.26
N ALA A 43 1.55 -1.31 -12.23
CA ALA A 43 2.84 -1.58 -11.62
C ALA A 43 2.74 -2.53 -10.40
N GLY A 44 1.58 -3.17 -10.20
CA GLY A 44 1.35 -4.28 -9.29
C GLY A 44 1.11 -3.90 -7.83
N SER A 45 0.72 -2.66 -7.52
CA SER A 45 0.41 -2.31 -6.12
C SER A 45 -0.53 -1.10 -5.94
N ALA A 46 -1.05 -0.96 -4.73
CA ALA A 46 -1.79 0.22 -4.27
C ALA A 46 -0.98 1.53 -4.40
N LYS A 47 0.34 1.44 -4.46
CA LYS A 47 1.22 2.60 -4.55
C LYS A 47 1.18 3.28 -5.93
N ASP A 48 0.70 2.61 -6.96
CA ASP A 48 0.47 3.20 -8.27
C ASP A 48 -0.50 4.38 -8.17
N ARG A 49 -1.54 4.25 -7.33
CA ARG A 49 -2.53 5.30 -7.08
C ARG A 49 -1.90 6.56 -6.51
N ILE A 50 -1.11 6.40 -5.45
CA ILE A 50 -0.48 7.55 -4.78
C ILE A 50 0.66 8.13 -5.62
N ALA A 51 1.40 7.32 -6.37
CA ALA A 51 2.42 7.78 -7.30
C ALA A 51 1.82 8.71 -8.35
N LYS A 52 0.73 8.26 -9.00
CA LYS A 52 -0.02 9.09 -9.94
C LYS A 52 -0.52 10.38 -9.29
N ALA A 53 -1.16 10.28 -8.13
CA ALA A 53 -1.76 11.44 -7.46
C ALA A 53 -0.72 12.48 -7.01
N MET A 54 0.41 12.05 -6.46
CA MET A 54 1.47 12.96 -6.02
C MET A 54 2.13 13.68 -7.21
N ILE A 55 2.33 13.00 -8.34
CA ILE A 55 2.88 13.60 -9.56
C ILE A 55 1.86 14.57 -10.17
N GLU A 56 0.60 14.17 -10.36
CA GLU A 56 -0.45 15.03 -10.92
C GLU A 56 -0.74 16.27 -10.05
N ASP A 57 -0.69 16.13 -8.72
CA ASP A 57 -0.82 17.27 -7.80
C ASP A 57 0.34 18.25 -7.92
N ALA A 58 1.57 17.75 -8.06
CA ALA A 58 2.76 18.58 -8.26
C ALA A 58 2.75 19.29 -9.63
N GLU A 59 2.31 18.61 -10.70
CA GLU A 59 2.10 19.20 -12.03
C GLU A 59 1.07 20.34 -11.96
N LYS A 60 -0.09 20.05 -11.35
CA LYS A 60 -1.19 21.02 -11.20
C LYS A 60 -0.78 22.28 -10.40
N LYS A 61 0.11 22.11 -9.43
CA LYS A 61 0.68 23.22 -8.64
C LYS A 61 1.84 23.93 -9.32
N GLY A 62 2.28 23.48 -10.50
CA GLY A 62 3.44 24.01 -11.21
C GLY A 62 4.79 23.75 -10.52
N ILE A 63 4.83 22.81 -9.56
CA ILE A 63 6.06 22.38 -8.88
C ILE A 63 6.84 21.44 -9.80
N LEU A 64 6.15 20.53 -10.48
CA LEU A 64 6.73 19.59 -11.43
C LEU A 64 6.42 20.07 -12.84
N LYS A 65 7.48 20.26 -13.67
CA LYS A 65 7.43 20.79 -15.02
C LYS A 65 8.20 19.87 -15.96
N GLU A 66 8.11 20.12 -17.25
CA GLU A 66 8.99 19.49 -18.24
C GLU A 66 10.47 19.73 -17.88
N GLY A 67 11.26 18.66 -17.88
CA GLY A 67 12.68 18.69 -17.47
C GLY A 67 12.90 18.57 -15.97
N SER A 68 11.89 18.64 -15.12
CA SER A 68 12.03 18.42 -13.67
C SER A 68 12.50 17.00 -13.35
N VAL A 69 13.16 16.84 -12.20
CA VAL A 69 13.66 15.56 -11.70
C VAL A 69 12.91 15.14 -10.45
N ILE A 70 12.33 13.94 -10.46
CA ILE A 70 11.71 13.35 -9.26
C ILE A 70 12.79 12.64 -8.45
N ILE A 71 12.86 12.87 -7.15
CA ILE A 71 13.79 12.21 -6.24
C ILE A 71 13.02 11.66 -5.05
N GLU A 72 13.05 10.34 -4.80
CA GLU A 72 12.32 9.75 -3.66
C GLU A 72 13.20 8.76 -2.90
N PRO A 73 13.31 8.92 -1.56
CA PRO A 73 13.95 7.93 -0.71
C PRO A 73 12.97 6.80 -0.39
N THR A 74 13.06 5.71 -1.12
CA THR A 74 12.18 4.55 -0.94
C THR A 74 12.78 3.28 -1.50
N SER A 75 12.52 2.15 -0.86
CA SER A 75 12.96 0.83 -1.30
C SER A 75 11.80 -0.09 -1.69
N GLY A 76 10.56 0.41 -1.60
CA GLY A 76 9.36 -0.40 -1.74
C GLY A 76 8.52 -0.07 -2.97
N ASN A 77 7.25 -0.45 -2.87
CA ASN A 77 6.27 -0.29 -3.95
C ASN A 77 6.07 1.16 -4.39
N THR A 78 6.30 2.14 -3.51
CA THR A 78 6.22 3.57 -3.88
C THR A 78 7.26 3.92 -4.95
N GLY A 79 8.50 3.43 -4.81
CA GLY A 79 9.54 3.63 -5.81
C GLY A 79 9.19 2.99 -7.16
N ILE A 80 8.59 1.80 -7.13
CA ILE A 80 8.15 1.11 -8.35
C ILE A 80 7.01 1.89 -9.01
N GLY A 81 5.99 2.30 -8.26
CA GLY A 81 4.87 3.09 -8.77
C GLY A 81 5.31 4.44 -9.33
N LEU A 82 6.18 5.16 -8.60
CA LEU A 82 6.74 6.44 -9.07
C LEU A 82 7.57 6.27 -10.36
N ALA A 83 8.40 5.21 -10.43
CA ALA A 83 9.18 4.94 -11.64
C ALA A 83 8.29 4.65 -12.85
N ALA A 84 7.23 3.85 -12.67
CA ALA A 84 6.27 3.54 -13.72
C ALA A 84 5.50 4.79 -14.20
N VAL A 85 5.04 5.63 -13.27
CA VAL A 85 4.33 6.87 -13.60
C VAL A 85 5.26 7.89 -14.24
N ALA A 86 6.49 8.04 -13.72
CA ALA A 86 7.51 8.91 -14.29
C ALA A 86 7.85 8.52 -15.72
N ALA A 87 8.03 7.23 -16.01
CA ALA A 87 8.22 6.72 -17.37
C ALA A 87 7.05 7.08 -18.30
N ALA A 88 5.82 6.88 -17.83
CA ALA A 88 4.62 7.20 -18.61
C ALA A 88 4.43 8.71 -18.87
N ARG A 89 5.00 9.57 -18.01
CA ARG A 89 4.96 11.05 -18.13
C ARG A 89 6.20 11.66 -18.76
N GLY A 90 7.27 10.88 -18.98
CA GLY A 90 8.54 11.37 -19.51
C GLY A 90 9.41 12.09 -18.50
N TYR A 91 9.23 11.89 -17.20
CA TYR A 91 10.08 12.48 -16.17
C TYR A 91 11.31 11.63 -15.88
N ARG A 92 12.43 12.30 -15.66
CA ARG A 92 13.60 11.69 -15.02
C ARG A 92 13.29 11.42 -13.54
N ILE A 93 13.68 10.24 -13.05
CA ILE A 93 13.47 9.87 -11.64
C ILE A 93 14.72 9.23 -11.04
N ILE A 94 15.07 9.65 -9.84
CA ILE A 94 16.15 9.11 -9.01
C ILE A 94 15.53 8.49 -7.76
N ILE A 95 15.72 7.20 -7.57
CA ILE A 95 15.31 6.50 -6.35
C ILE A 95 16.53 6.27 -5.47
N VAL A 96 16.44 6.69 -4.21
CA VAL A 96 17.52 6.55 -3.23
C VAL A 96 17.12 5.49 -2.20
N MET A 97 17.99 4.49 -1.99
CA MET A 97 17.73 3.40 -1.05
C MET A 97 19.02 2.79 -0.49
N PRO A 98 18.94 2.12 0.68
CA PRO A 98 20.06 1.34 1.19
C PRO A 98 20.43 0.18 0.25
N GLU A 99 21.72 -0.13 0.15
CA GLU A 99 22.24 -1.22 -0.69
C GLU A 99 21.76 -2.63 -0.26
N THR A 100 21.26 -2.76 0.97
CA THR A 100 20.72 -4.02 1.52
C THR A 100 19.32 -4.36 1.02
N MET A 101 18.69 -3.47 0.24
CA MET A 101 17.34 -3.68 -0.25
C MET A 101 17.28 -4.71 -1.39
N SER A 102 16.08 -5.33 -1.55
CA SER A 102 15.82 -6.41 -2.51
C SER A 102 16.30 -6.10 -3.93
N VAL A 103 17.02 -7.07 -4.51
CA VAL A 103 17.56 -6.98 -5.89
C VAL A 103 16.40 -6.93 -6.90
N GLU A 104 15.35 -7.68 -6.68
CA GLU A 104 14.17 -7.75 -7.54
C GLU A 104 13.51 -6.37 -7.68
N ARG A 105 13.33 -5.66 -6.56
CA ARG A 105 12.76 -4.30 -6.58
C ARG A 105 13.67 -3.31 -7.27
N ARG A 106 14.99 -3.42 -7.07
CA ARG A 106 15.97 -2.59 -7.78
C ARG A 106 15.89 -2.81 -9.29
N GLN A 107 15.77 -4.07 -9.72
CA GLN A 107 15.65 -4.41 -11.14
C GLN A 107 14.34 -3.88 -11.74
N LEU A 108 13.21 -3.99 -11.02
CA LEU A 108 11.93 -3.43 -11.47
C LEU A 108 12.02 -1.92 -11.68
N MET A 109 12.57 -1.17 -10.73
CA MET A 109 12.71 0.28 -10.86
C MET A 109 13.62 0.66 -12.03
N LYS A 110 14.76 -0.05 -12.22
CA LYS A 110 15.65 0.14 -13.37
C LYS A 110 14.95 -0.17 -14.70
N ALA A 111 14.11 -1.21 -14.74
CA ALA A 111 13.36 -1.58 -15.94
C ALA A 111 12.39 -0.47 -16.39
N TYR A 112 11.86 0.31 -15.43
CA TYR A 112 11.08 1.52 -15.72
C TYR A 112 11.94 2.75 -16.04
N GLY A 113 13.27 2.63 -16.07
CA GLY A 113 14.18 3.72 -16.39
C GLY A 113 14.62 4.59 -15.19
N ALA A 114 14.31 4.19 -13.96
CA ALA A 114 14.76 4.94 -12.78
C ALA A 114 16.26 4.81 -12.56
N GLU A 115 16.90 5.93 -12.23
CA GLU A 115 18.25 5.95 -11.70
C GLU A 115 18.25 5.55 -10.22
N LEU A 116 19.15 4.64 -9.84
CA LEU A 116 19.25 4.19 -8.45
C LEU A 116 20.52 4.75 -7.80
N VAL A 117 20.34 5.41 -6.67
CA VAL A 117 21.41 5.82 -5.78
C VAL A 117 21.36 4.95 -4.53
N LEU A 118 22.40 4.11 -4.36
CA LEU A 118 22.52 3.21 -3.22
C LEU A 118 23.31 3.90 -2.11
N THR A 119 22.80 3.81 -0.88
CA THR A 119 23.46 4.31 0.33
C THR A 119 23.97 3.16 1.19
N GLU A 120 24.89 3.44 2.10
CA GLU A 120 25.42 2.44 3.04
C GLU A 120 24.28 1.75 3.81
N GLY A 121 24.28 0.42 3.80
CA GLY A 121 23.26 -0.39 4.47
C GLY A 121 23.11 -0.09 5.97
N ALA A 122 24.23 0.16 6.66
CA ALA A 122 24.26 0.47 8.09
C ALA A 122 23.50 1.76 8.45
N LYS A 123 23.34 2.70 7.53
CA LYS A 123 22.58 3.96 7.73
C LYS A 123 21.08 3.79 7.51
N GLY A 124 20.64 2.65 6.95
CA GLY A 124 19.25 2.34 6.69
C GLY A 124 18.52 3.45 5.91
N MET A 125 17.19 3.53 6.09
CA MET A 125 16.38 4.56 5.41
C MET A 125 16.73 6.00 5.83
N LYS A 126 17.27 6.22 7.03
CA LYS A 126 17.73 7.56 7.43
C LYS A 126 18.84 8.08 6.52
N GLY A 127 19.79 7.20 6.15
CA GLY A 127 20.84 7.52 5.19
C GLY A 127 20.30 7.83 3.80
N ALA A 128 19.30 7.06 3.34
CA ALA A 128 18.66 7.28 2.04
C ALA A 128 17.90 8.63 2.02
N ILE A 129 17.20 8.99 3.08
CA ILE A 129 16.49 10.27 3.21
C ILE A 129 17.48 11.44 3.15
N ALA A 130 18.56 11.39 3.94
CA ALA A 130 19.58 12.43 3.93
C ALA A 130 20.21 12.60 2.53
N LYS A 131 20.50 11.49 1.85
CA LYS A 131 21.08 11.52 0.49
C LYS A 131 20.09 12.06 -0.55
N ALA A 132 18.81 11.73 -0.42
CA ALA A 132 17.78 12.28 -1.30
C ALA A 132 17.64 13.80 -1.14
N GLN A 133 17.71 14.31 0.09
CA GLN A 133 17.70 15.75 0.38
C GLN A 133 18.96 16.45 -0.17
N GLU A 134 20.13 15.85 -0.02
CA GLU A 134 21.38 16.34 -0.60
C GLU A 134 21.29 16.46 -2.13
N LEU A 135 20.82 15.40 -2.79
CA LEU A 135 20.63 15.38 -4.24
C LEU A 135 19.61 16.43 -4.70
N ALA A 136 18.50 16.58 -3.98
CA ALA A 136 17.50 17.59 -4.30
C ALA A 136 18.05 19.02 -4.19
N ALA A 137 18.87 19.30 -3.17
CA ALA A 137 19.53 20.59 -3.02
C ALA A 137 20.53 20.91 -4.16
N GLN A 138 21.09 19.89 -4.78
CA GLN A 138 22.08 20.00 -5.88
C GLN A 138 21.41 19.94 -7.27
N THR A 139 20.13 19.53 -7.35
CA THR A 139 19.42 19.33 -8.62
C THR A 139 18.35 20.41 -8.79
N PRO A 140 18.55 21.40 -9.66
CA PRO A 140 17.53 22.40 -9.97
C PRO A 140 16.23 21.76 -10.43
N ASP A 141 15.10 22.38 -10.12
CA ASP A 141 13.76 21.91 -10.47
C ASP A 141 13.47 20.46 -10.05
N SER A 142 14.08 20.00 -8.95
CA SER A 142 13.79 18.68 -8.38
C SER A 142 12.57 18.71 -7.48
N PHE A 143 11.87 17.56 -7.39
CA PHE A 143 10.69 17.34 -6.58
C PHE A 143 10.83 16.06 -5.77
N ILE A 144 10.62 16.15 -4.46
CA ILE A 144 10.50 14.99 -3.56
C ILE A 144 9.02 14.75 -3.26
N PRO A 145 8.41 13.66 -3.77
CA PRO A 145 7.00 13.33 -3.52
C PRO A 145 6.61 13.22 -2.05
N GLY A 146 7.44 12.58 -1.22
CA GLY A 146 7.28 12.56 0.24
C GLY A 146 6.06 11.77 0.71
N GLN A 147 6.00 10.47 0.42
CA GLN A 147 4.85 9.61 0.67
C GLN A 147 4.26 9.64 2.09
N PHE A 148 5.08 9.96 3.11
CA PHE A 148 4.65 9.99 4.52
C PHE A 148 4.08 11.34 4.97
N THR A 149 4.22 12.39 4.15
CA THR A 149 3.84 13.76 4.49
C THR A 149 2.93 14.42 3.46
N ASN A 150 2.89 13.89 2.23
CA ASN A 150 2.14 14.46 1.13
C ASN A 150 0.63 14.15 1.22
N PRO A 151 -0.23 15.17 1.34
CA PRO A 151 -1.69 14.98 1.44
C PRO A 151 -2.32 14.38 0.17
N ALA A 152 -1.65 14.42 -0.98
CA ALA A 152 -2.11 13.76 -2.19
C ALA A 152 -2.20 12.23 -2.02
N ASN A 153 -1.43 11.64 -1.09
CA ASN A 153 -1.49 10.22 -0.77
C ASN A 153 -2.88 9.81 -0.22
N PRO A 154 -3.35 10.25 0.94
CA PRO A 154 -4.70 9.90 1.40
C PRO A 154 -5.80 10.40 0.47
N SER A 155 -5.60 11.56 -0.18
CA SER A 155 -6.56 12.10 -1.16
C SER A 155 -6.79 11.16 -2.35
N ALA A 156 -5.75 10.47 -2.84
CA ALA A 156 -5.87 9.48 -3.90
C ALA A 156 -6.85 8.34 -3.51
N HIS A 157 -6.71 7.82 -2.31
CA HIS A 157 -7.57 6.74 -1.82
C HIS A 157 -8.99 7.22 -1.51
N ARG A 158 -9.15 8.44 -1.02
CA ARG A 158 -10.45 9.07 -0.81
C ARG A 158 -11.19 9.29 -2.13
N ALA A 159 -10.48 9.65 -3.19
CA ALA A 159 -11.06 9.92 -4.50
C ALA A 159 -11.28 8.66 -5.37
N THR A 160 -10.60 7.57 -5.10
CA THR A 160 -10.64 6.37 -5.95
C THR A 160 -10.99 5.11 -5.18
N THR A 161 -10.13 4.61 -4.33
CA THR A 161 -10.30 3.31 -3.62
C THR A 161 -11.56 3.28 -2.76
N GLY A 162 -11.85 4.35 -2.02
CA GLY A 162 -13.07 4.46 -1.21
C GLY A 162 -14.35 4.37 -2.02
N PRO A 163 -14.53 5.22 -3.06
CA PRO A 163 -15.67 5.14 -3.98
C PRO A 163 -15.79 3.78 -4.68
N GLU A 164 -14.68 3.19 -5.14
CA GLU A 164 -14.68 1.86 -5.76
C GLU A 164 -15.26 0.81 -4.80
N ILE A 165 -14.77 0.74 -3.56
CA ILE A 165 -15.26 -0.20 -2.55
C ILE A 165 -16.76 0.03 -2.28
N TRP A 166 -17.17 1.27 -2.11
CA TRP A 166 -18.56 1.62 -1.84
C TRP A 166 -19.50 1.18 -2.96
N ASN A 167 -19.12 1.51 -4.20
CA ASN A 167 -19.93 1.17 -5.38
C ASN A 167 -19.96 -0.35 -5.64
N ASP A 168 -18.82 -1.03 -5.55
CA ASP A 168 -18.70 -2.48 -5.79
C ASP A 168 -19.44 -3.32 -4.72
N THR A 169 -19.81 -2.70 -3.61
CA THR A 169 -20.59 -3.33 -2.52
C THR A 169 -22.03 -2.82 -2.41
N ASP A 170 -22.49 -2.04 -3.39
CA ASP A 170 -23.81 -1.40 -3.35
C ASP A 170 -24.05 -0.62 -2.04
N GLY A 171 -23.02 0.02 -1.52
CA GLY A 171 -23.06 0.81 -0.29
C GLY A 171 -23.25 0.01 1.00
N THR A 172 -22.96 -1.28 1.02
CA THR A 172 -23.25 -2.17 2.16
C THR A 172 -22.00 -2.66 2.91
N VAL A 173 -20.96 -1.82 3.03
CA VAL A 173 -19.76 -2.12 3.82
C VAL A 173 -20.02 -1.89 5.31
N ASP A 174 -19.76 -2.88 6.16
CA ASP A 174 -19.83 -2.75 7.61
C ASP A 174 -18.46 -2.46 8.23
N THR A 175 -17.40 -3.08 7.69
CA THR A 175 -16.03 -2.92 8.21
C THR A 175 -15.02 -2.85 7.08
N PHE A 176 -14.08 -1.92 7.17
CA PHE A 176 -12.92 -1.81 6.30
C PHE A 176 -11.64 -2.10 7.08
N VAL A 177 -10.78 -2.95 6.54
CA VAL A 177 -9.51 -3.38 7.16
C VAL A 177 -8.34 -3.06 6.23
N ALA A 178 -7.31 -2.42 6.75
CA ALA A 178 -6.07 -2.19 5.98
C ALA A 178 -4.84 -2.13 6.87
N GLY A 179 -3.72 -2.62 6.36
CA GLY A 179 -2.40 -2.47 6.98
C GLY A 179 -1.90 -1.02 6.91
N VAL A 180 -1.24 -0.56 7.96
CA VAL A 180 -0.73 0.81 8.08
C VAL A 180 0.76 0.87 7.77
N GLY A 181 1.09 1.32 6.55
CA GLY A 181 2.45 1.74 6.15
C GLY A 181 2.56 3.26 6.24
N THR A 182 2.16 3.96 5.17
CA THR A 182 2.03 5.43 5.20
C THR A 182 0.73 5.91 5.86
N GLY A 183 -0.24 5.02 6.04
CA GLY A 183 -1.56 5.37 6.56
C GLY A 183 -2.53 5.97 5.53
N GLY A 184 -2.04 6.29 4.33
CA GLY A 184 -2.86 6.96 3.30
C GLY A 184 -4.09 6.15 2.87
N THR A 185 -3.94 4.84 2.70
CA THR A 185 -5.06 3.94 2.36
C THR A 185 -6.13 3.96 3.45
N LEU A 186 -5.71 3.69 4.69
CA LEU A 186 -6.65 3.64 5.83
C LEU A 186 -7.37 4.97 6.01
N THR A 187 -6.64 6.08 5.93
CA THR A 187 -7.17 7.44 6.04
C THR A 187 -8.16 7.75 4.92
N GLY A 188 -7.73 7.64 3.67
CA GLY A 188 -8.54 8.06 2.54
C GLY A 188 -9.80 7.22 2.36
N VAL A 189 -9.68 5.89 2.44
CA VAL A 189 -10.83 4.98 2.36
C VAL A 189 -11.73 5.15 3.58
N GLY A 190 -11.17 5.18 4.79
CA GLY A 190 -11.94 5.30 6.03
C GLY A 190 -12.74 6.60 6.09
N GLU A 191 -12.13 7.74 5.74
CA GLU A 191 -12.82 9.03 5.66
C GLU A 191 -13.95 9.01 4.63
N TYR A 192 -13.71 8.43 3.46
CA TYR A 192 -14.75 8.33 2.43
C TYR A 192 -15.91 7.45 2.91
N LEU A 193 -15.63 6.22 3.37
CA LEU A 193 -16.68 5.28 3.81
C LEU A 193 -17.50 5.85 4.98
N LYS A 194 -16.84 6.46 5.97
CA LYS A 194 -17.55 7.11 7.09
C LYS A 194 -18.35 8.34 6.66
N SER A 195 -17.95 9.02 5.59
CA SER A 195 -18.76 10.12 5.02
C SER A 195 -20.05 9.62 4.35
N GLN A 196 -20.05 8.38 3.84
CA GLN A 196 -21.24 7.74 3.27
C GLN A 196 -22.12 7.10 4.35
N ASN A 197 -21.49 6.39 5.29
CA ASN A 197 -22.16 5.77 6.42
C ASN A 197 -21.25 5.87 7.67
N PRO A 198 -21.61 6.72 8.65
CA PRO A 198 -20.79 6.94 9.86
C PRO A 198 -20.66 5.68 10.75
N ASN A 199 -21.49 4.67 10.55
CA ASN A 199 -21.42 3.42 11.29
C ASN A 199 -20.40 2.41 10.74
N VAL A 200 -19.77 2.70 9.60
CA VAL A 200 -18.69 1.84 9.06
C VAL A 200 -17.52 1.84 10.04
N LYS A 201 -17.11 0.64 10.45
CA LYS A 201 -15.91 0.45 11.27
C LYS A 201 -14.67 0.43 10.39
N VAL A 202 -13.63 1.11 10.84
CA VAL A 202 -12.31 1.12 10.19
C VAL A 202 -11.30 0.48 11.12
N VAL A 203 -10.61 -0.53 10.64
CA VAL A 203 -9.66 -1.31 11.45
C VAL A 203 -8.26 -1.19 10.87
N ALA A 204 -7.35 -0.70 11.69
CA ALA A 204 -5.93 -0.59 11.39
C ALA A 204 -5.22 -1.91 11.69
N VAL A 205 -4.30 -2.33 10.82
CA VAL A 205 -3.45 -3.49 11.06
C VAL A 205 -1.99 -3.04 11.16
N GLU A 206 -1.32 -3.46 12.24
CA GLU A 206 0.10 -3.20 12.46
C GLU A 206 0.85 -4.47 12.87
N PRO A 207 2.19 -4.54 12.70
CA PRO A 207 2.97 -5.69 13.16
C PRO A 207 3.02 -5.77 14.69
N ALA A 208 2.83 -6.95 15.24
CA ALA A 208 2.95 -7.19 16.70
C ALA A 208 4.37 -6.86 17.23
N GLY A 209 5.40 -7.08 16.42
CA GLY A 209 6.78 -6.69 16.75
C GLY A 209 7.06 -5.18 16.71
N SER A 210 6.15 -4.37 16.14
CA SER A 210 6.29 -2.91 16.05
C SER A 210 4.94 -2.20 16.26
N PRO A 211 4.34 -2.34 17.47
CA PRO A 211 3.00 -1.86 17.77
C PRO A 211 2.98 -0.35 18.06
N VAL A 212 3.35 0.45 17.08
CA VAL A 212 3.49 1.92 17.21
C VAL A 212 2.15 2.60 17.46
N LEU A 213 1.09 2.16 16.77
CA LEU A 213 -0.22 2.80 16.89
C LEU A 213 -0.92 2.43 18.20
N SER A 214 -0.81 1.17 18.61
CA SER A 214 -1.49 0.67 19.83
C SER A 214 -0.70 0.90 21.12
N LYS A 215 0.65 0.86 21.05
CA LYS A 215 1.51 0.88 22.24
C LYS A 215 2.60 1.97 22.22
N GLY A 216 2.75 2.72 21.11
CA GLY A 216 3.80 3.72 20.97
C GLY A 216 5.23 3.16 20.85
N VAL A 217 5.38 1.86 20.59
CA VAL A 217 6.67 1.17 20.59
C VAL A 217 7.03 0.71 19.18
N ALA A 218 8.17 1.16 18.67
CA ALA A 218 8.75 0.68 17.41
C ALA A 218 9.67 -0.52 17.69
N GLY A 219 9.66 -1.49 16.79
CA GLY A 219 10.50 -2.68 16.88
C GLY A 219 10.75 -3.35 15.53
N ALA A 220 11.55 -4.40 15.54
CA ALA A 220 11.83 -5.20 14.35
C ALA A 220 10.67 -6.13 14.02
N HIS A 221 10.35 -6.23 12.72
CA HIS A 221 9.36 -7.17 12.20
C HIS A 221 9.70 -7.55 10.74
N LYS A 222 9.01 -8.59 10.23
CA LYS A 222 9.23 -9.11 8.87
C LYS A 222 8.05 -8.82 7.92
N ILE A 223 7.02 -8.11 8.36
CA ILE A 223 5.84 -7.76 7.55
C ILE A 223 6.17 -6.53 6.70
N GLN A 224 6.80 -6.74 5.55
CA GLN A 224 7.19 -5.65 4.65
C GLN A 224 5.95 -4.89 4.14
N GLY A 225 6.09 -3.57 4.01
CA GLY A 225 5.05 -2.68 3.47
C GLY A 225 4.19 -1.96 4.50
N ILE A 226 4.21 -2.42 5.76
CA ILE A 226 3.54 -1.77 6.91
C ILE A 226 4.51 -1.60 8.08
N GLY A 227 4.09 -0.92 9.14
CA GLY A 227 4.91 -0.77 10.35
C GLY A 227 6.15 0.11 10.13
N ALA A 228 5.97 1.37 9.74
CA ALA A 228 7.07 2.30 9.43
C ALA A 228 7.96 2.67 10.65
N GLY A 229 7.58 2.28 11.86
CA GLY A 229 8.31 2.59 13.09
C GLY A 229 7.98 3.97 13.69
N PHE A 230 7.06 4.70 13.09
CA PHE A 230 6.55 5.99 13.55
C PHE A 230 5.12 6.19 13.06
N VAL A 231 4.41 7.19 13.62
CA VAL A 231 3.07 7.59 13.15
C VAL A 231 3.23 8.54 11.97
N PRO A 232 2.79 8.17 10.75
CA PRO A 232 2.94 9.01 9.56
C PRO A 232 2.03 10.25 9.61
N ASN A 233 2.46 11.38 9.03
CA ASN A 233 1.62 12.59 8.93
C ASN A 233 0.41 12.39 8.01
N THR A 234 0.48 11.46 7.08
CA THR A 234 -0.62 11.07 6.18
C THR A 234 -1.66 10.15 6.83
N LEU A 235 -1.44 9.74 8.08
CA LEU A 235 -2.40 8.96 8.86
C LEU A 235 -3.29 9.87 9.71
N ASN A 236 -4.59 9.84 9.47
CA ASN A 236 -5.58 10.39 10.39
C ASN A 236 -5.84 9.37 11.51
N THR A 237 -5.25 9.63 12.69
CA THR A 237 -5.37 8.73 13.84
C THR A 237 -6.78 8.68 14.46
N LYS A 238 -7.71 9.50 13.98
CA LYS A 238 -9.11 9.51 14.43
C LYS A 238 -10.04 8.74 13.49
N VAL A 239 -9.52 8.19 12.37
CA VAL A 239 -10.35 7.54 11.36
C VAL A 239 -10.67 6.10 11.72
N TYR A 240 -9.76 5.40 12.40
CA TYR A 240 -9.92 4.00 12.77
C TYR A 240 -10.54 3.84 14.15
N ASP A 241 -11.31 2.78 14.31
CA ASP A 241 -12.06 2.43 15.52
C ASP A 241 -11.37 1.33 16.33
N GLU A 242 -10.53 0.53 15.67
CA GLU A 242 -9.80 -0.59 16.28
C GLU A 242 -8.43 -0.77 15.63
N ILE A 243 -7.48 -1.32 16.38
CA ILE A 243 -6.16 -1.72 15.90
C ILE A 243 -5.98 -3.21 16.19
N ILE A 244 -5.55 -3.97 15.17
CA ILE A 244 -5.19 -5.39 15.33
C ILE A 244 -3.71 -5.55 15.04
N THR A 245 -2.99 -6.13 15.97
CA THR A 245 -1.58 -6.52 15.81
C THR A 245 -1.49 -7.91 15.21
N VAL A 246 -0.54 -8.13 14.29
CA VAL A 246 -0.36 -9.40 13.60
C VAL A 246 1.08 -9.88 13.72
N GLU A 247 1.28 -11.16 14.07
CA GLU A 247 2.59 -11.79 14.09
C GLU A 247 3.10 -12.09 12.68
N ASN A 248 4.43 -12.17 12.53
CA ASN A 248 5.03 -12.46 11.23
C ASN A 248 4.52 -13.78 10.64
N GLU A 249 4.47 -14.82 11.48
CA GLU A 249 4.11 -16.18 11.06
C GLU A 249 2.63 -16.27 10.63
N ASP A 250 1.74 -15.54 11.30
CA ASP A 250 0.33 -15.45 10.92
C ASP A 250 0.16 -14.79 9.54
N ALA A 251 0.92 -13.72 9.29
CA ALA A 251 0.93 -13.05 7.99
C ALA A 251 1.44 -13.98 6.88
N PHE A 252 2.53 -14.71 7.14
CA PHE A 252 3.11 -15.65 6.18
C PHE A 252 2.18 -16.83 5.90
N ALA A 253 1.64 -17.46 6.94
CA ALA A 253 0.73 -18.59 6.82
C ALA A 253 -0.52 -18.22 6.01
N THR A 254 -1.15 -17.08 6.33
CA THR A 254 -2.34 -16.60 5.63
C THR A 254 -2.07 -16.30 4.16
N GLY A 255 -0.94 -15.66 3.86
CA GLY A 255 -0.58 -15.39 2.47
C GLY A 255 -0.32 -16.66 1.66
N ARG A 256 0.34 -17.66 2.25
CA ARG A 256 0.48 -19.01 1.62
C ARG A 256 -0.86 -19.68 1.40
N GLU A 257 -1.78 -19.58 2.37
CA GLU A 257 -3.12 -20.16 2.23
C GLU A 257 -3.92 -19.53 1.10
N LEU A 258 -3.87 -18.19 0.96
CA LEU A 258 -4.52 -17.50 -0.16
C LEU A 258 -3.96 -17.97 -1.51
N ALA A 259 -2.64 -18.11 -1.64
CA ALA A 259 -2.03 -18.63 -2.85
C ALA A 259 -2.49 -20.06 -3.16
N ARG A 260 -2.51 -20.97 -2.17
CA ARG A 260 -2.84 -22.38 -2.35
C ARG A 260 -4.34 -22.65 -2.52
N LYS A 261 -5.19 -21.88 -1.86
CA LYS A 261 -6.65 -22.10 -1.88
C LYS A 261 -7.37 -21.30 -2.96
N GLU A 262 -6.91 -20.08 -3.23
CA GLU A 262 -7.59 -19.15 -4.14
C GLU A 262 -6.79 -18.86 -5.42
N GLY A 263 -5.52 -19.30 -5.50
CA GLY A 263 -4.63 -18.89 -6.59
C GLY A 263 -4.23 -17.41 -6.52
N LEU A 264 -4.41 -16.78 -5.36
CA LEU A 264 -4.06 -15.39 -5.12
C LEU A 264 -2.67 -15.29 -4.51
N LEU A 265 -1.67 -15.04 -5.35
CA LEU A 265 -0.31 -14.78 -4.91
C LEU A 265 -0.19 -13.33 -4.44
N VAL A 266 -0.14 -13.13 -3.14
CA VAL A 266 -0.19 -11.79 -2.50
C VAL A 266 1.04 -11.53 -1.64
N GLY A 267 1.33 -10.24 -1.37
CA GLY A 267 2.44 -9.83 -0.52
C GLY A 267 2.19 -10.10 0.97
N ILE A 268 3.25 -9.96 1.78
CA ILE A 268 3.25 -10.27 3.22
C ILE A 268 2.21 -9.42 3.96
N SER A 269 2.13 -8.13 3.68
CA SER A 269 1.15 -7.24 4.32
C SER A 269 -0.29 -7.55 3.93
N SER A 270 -0.52 -8.15 2.76
CA SER A 270 -1.83 -8.67 2.37
C SER A 270 -2.24 -9.87 3.26
N GLY A 271 -1.30 -10.79 3.49
CA GLY A 271 -1.51 -11.90 4.44
C GLY A 271 -1.85 -11.39 5.84
N ALA A 272 -1.13 -10.40 6.35
CA ALA A 272 -1.41 -9.79 7.65
C ALA A 272 -2.82 -9.16 7.70
N ALA A 273 -3.20 -8.40 6.66
CA ALA A 273 -4.51 -7.76 6.61
C ALA A 273 -5.66 -8.78 6.55
N VAL A 274 -5.52 -9.84 5.75
CA VAL A 274 -6.53 -10.91 5.67
C VAL A 274 -6.62 -11.70 6.96
N TRP A 275 -5.50 -12.00 7.63
CA TRP A 275 -5.54 -12.64 8.93
C TRP A 275 -6.34 -11.82 9.94
N ALA A 276 -6.07 -10.52 10.05
CA ALA A 276 -6.81 -9.62 10.94
C ALA A 276 -8.30 -9.57 10.60
N ALA A 277 -8.64 -9.48 9.30
CA ALA A 277 -10.02 -9.49 8.84
C ALA A 277 -10.73 -10.82 9.14
N ALA A 278 -10.03 -11.95 9.05
CA ALA A 278 -10.56 -13.27 9.42
C ALA A 278 -10.83 -13.39 10.92
N GLN A 279 -9.96 -12.81 11.79
CA GLN A 279 -10.26 -12.76 13.24
C GLN A 279 -11.51 -11.94 13.55
N LEU A 280 -11.68 -10.79 12.87
CA LEU A 280 -12.93 -9.99 12.97
C LEU A 280 -14.14 -10.77 12.49
N ALA A 281 -14.02 -11.46 11.37
CA ALA A 281 -15.12 -12.19 10.74
C ALA A 281 -15.62 -13.40 11.57
N LYS A 282 -14.78 -13.92 12.47
CA LYS A 282 -15.15 -15.00 13.42
C LYS A 282 -15.92 -14.51 14.64
N ARG A 283 -15.93 -13.21 14.90
CA ARG A 283 -16.63 -12.66 16.06
C ARG A 283 -18.15 -12.75 15.87
N PRO A 284 -18.90 -13.18 16.91
CA PRO A 284 -20.35 -13.34 16.80
C PRO A 284 -21.10 -12.08 16.33
N GLU A 285 -20.64 -10.90 16.78
CA GLU A 285 -21.23 -9.61 16.42
C GLU A 285 -21.04 -9.23 14.95
N ASN A 286 -20.16 -9.92 14.23
CA ASN A 286 -19.88 -9.71 12.81
C ASN A 286 -20.53 -10.77 11.91
N GLN A 287 -21.33 -11.67 12.47
CA GLN A 287 -22.06 -12.65 11.68
C GLN A 287 -22.95 -11.97 10.63
N GLY A 288 -22.83 -12.38 9.37
CA GLY A 288 -23.57 -11.83 8.24
C GLY A 288 -23.11 -10.45 7.77
N LYS A 289 -22.21 -9.76 8.48
CA LYS A 289 -21.68 -8.47 8.09
C LYS A 289 -20.69 -8.58 6.94
N ARG A 290 -20.54 -7.50 6.20
CA ARG A 290 -19.62 -7.37 5.09
C ARG A 290 -18.32 -6.69 5.54
N ILE A 291 -17.22 -7.43 5.48
CA ILE A 291 -15.87 -6.97 5.83
C ILE A 291 -15.05 -6.87 4.54
N VAL A 292 -14.55 -5.69 4.24
CA VAL A 292 -13.67 -5.46 3.09
C VAL A 292 -12.24 -5.26 3.58
N VAL A 293 -11.30 -6.03 3.04
CA VAL A 293 -9.87 -5.89 3.34
C VAL A 293 -9.09 -5.57 2.08
N LEU A 294 -8.16 -4.61 2.16
CA LEU A 294 -7.33 -4.23 1.02
C LEU A 294 -6.05 -5.06 1.01
N LEU A 295 -5.78 -5.68 -0.16
CA LEU A 295 -4.56 -6.42 -0.47
C LEU A 295 -3.68 -5.54 -1.37
N PRO A 296 -2.58 -4.96 -0.82
CA PRO A 296 -1.89 -3.88 -1.49
C PRO A 296 -1.02 -4.28 -2.67
N ASP A 297 -0.51 -5.53 -2.72
CA ASP A 297 0.43 -5.92 -3.78
C ASP A 297 0.47 -7.42 -4.06
N THR A 298 1.20 -7.78 -5.14
CA THR A 298 1.48 -9.16 -5.56
C THR A 298 2.57 -9.83 -4.74
N GLY A 299 2.53 -11.17 -4.64
CA GLY A 299 3.52 -11.99 -3.94
C GLY A 299 4.83 -12.20 -4.69
N ASP A 300 4.89 -11.90 -5.99
CA ASP A 300 6.10 -12.11 -6.83
C ASP A 300 7.34 -11.42 -6.26
N ARG A 301 7.14 -10.32 -5.55
CA ARG A 301 8.19 -9.51 -4.92
C ARG A 301 8.74 -10.11 -3.63
N TYR A 302 8.21 -11.24 -3.19
CA TYR A 302 8.47 -11.86 -1.88
C TYR A 302 8.87 -13.33 -1.98
N LEU A 303 9.07 -13.87 -3.19
CA LEU A 303 9.39 -15.30 -3.40
C LEU A 303 10.69 -15.73 -2.71
N SER A 304 11.65 -14.81 -2.57
CA SER A 304 12.92 -15.05 -1.85
C SER A 304 12.84 -14.79 -0.32
N THR A 305 11.66 -14.46 0.21
CA THR A 305 11.47 -14.18 1.64
C THR A 305 11.00 -15.43 2.41
N PRO A 306 11.09 -15.42 3.76
CA PRO A 306 10.59 -16.54 4.58
C PRO A 306 9.09 -16.87 4.41
N MET A 307 8.33 -16.03 3.71
CA MET A 307 6.95 -16.33 3.40
C MET A 307 6.83 -17.48 2.40
N PHE A 308 7.74 -17.57 1.41
CA PHE A 308 7.70 -18.56 0.32
C PHE A 308 8.97 -19.41 0.20
N ALA A 309 10.09 -18.95 0.74
CA ALA A 309 11.29 -19.76 0.83
C ALA A 309 11.12 -20.86 1.89
N ASP A 310 11.58 -22.08 1.55
CA ASP A 310 11.62 -23.26 2.44
C ASP A 310 12.65 -23.07 3.57
#